data_572ec041b0d76bbe66d1501a2b109f26
#
_entry.id   572ec041b0d76bbe66d1501a2b109f26
#
_cell.length_a   1.000
_cell.length_b   1.000
_cell.length_c   1.000
_cell.angle_alpha   90.00
_cell.angle_beta   90.00
_cell.angle_gamma   90.00
#
_symmetry.space_group_name_H-M   'P 1'
#
loop_
_entity.id
_entity.type
_entity.pdbx_description
1 polymer ?
#
loop_
_entity_poly.entity_id
_entity_poly.type
_entity_poly.pdbx_seq_one_letter_code
_entity_poly.pdbx_strand_id
1 'polypeptide(L)'
;MLILACLPIGDARDVSTHLIEAIGQVQYVAAEDSRKFARLCQELNIKHHAKVISFFEGNEVEKIDELTNLLKSQKDVLVATDAGAPGISDPGYRLIRAALQANVKIKVLPGPSAVTTALLLSGLPTDRFCFEGFPPRTQGAREKWFKDLAQEERTIIFFEAPHRIVESLNDAATAFGLDRNGAICREMSKHYEEVMRGNLGELIEWAKSKDILGEITIVIEGFDPGSREYDQADLIQMVLKLEANGEGRKEAIALIAKETGVSKRVVFDAMVAHKSGDKI
;
A
#
# COMPACT_ATOMS: atom_id res chain seq x y z
N MET A 1 -12.01 -24.36 12.63
CA MET A 1 -11.79 -23.55 11.40
C MET A 1 -11.15 -22.21 11.79
N LEU A 2 -10.25 -21.69 11.00
CA LEU A 2 -9.71 -20.31 11.18
C LEU A 2 -10.59 -19.35 10.38
N ILE A 3 -11.10 -18.30 11.02
CA ILE A 3 -11.96 -17.28 10.40
C ILE A 3 -11.23 -15.95 10.49
N LEU A 4 -10.92 -15.37 9.33
CA LEU A 4 -10.31 -14.05 9.22
C LEU A 4 -11.41 -13.02 9.03
N ALA A 5 -11.58 -12.13 9.97
CA ALA A 5 -12.66 -11.16 10.01
C ALA A 5 -12.17 -9.78 9.55
N CYS A 6 -12.63 -9.29 8.39
CA CYS A 6 -12.38 -7.91 8.00
C CYS A 6 -13.32 -7.00 8.80
N LEU A 7 -12.75 -6.15 9.65
CA LEU A 7 -13.46 -5.23 10.52
C LEU A 7 -13.67 -3.86 9.86
N PRO A 8 -14.62 -3.04 10.34
CA PRO A 8 -14.77 -1.65 9.92
C PRO A 8 -13.45 -0.86 10.07
N ILE A 9 -13.20 0.06 9.16
CA ILE A 9 -12.03 0.96 9.22
C ILE A 9 -12.35 2.31 9.87
N GLY A 10 -13.62 2.56 10.17
CA GLY A 10 -14.10 3.81 10.78
C GLY A 10 -15.53 3.67 11.28
N ASP A 11 -16.50 3.60 10.39
CA ASP A 11 -17.91 3.47 10.75
C ASP A 11 -18.27 2.02 11.04
N ALA A 12 -18.76 1.72 12.24
CA ALA A 12 -19.16 0.38 12.61
C ALA A 12 -20.28 -0.19 11.74
N ARG A 13 -21.07 0.66 11.07
CA ARG A 13 -22.13 0.24 10.14
C ARG A 13 -21.61 -0.41 8.85
N ASP A 14 -20.33 -0.23 8.54
CA ASP A 14 -19.68 -0.90 7.39
C ASP A 14 -19.46 -2.41 7.62
N VAL A 15 -19.87 -2.92 8.77
CA VAL A 15 -19.78 -4.33 9.10
C VAL A 15 -20.74 -5.17 8.25
N SER A 16 -20.29 -6.37 7.82
CA SER A 16 -21.18 -7.30 7.16
C SER A 16 -22.09 -8.04 8.18
N THR A 17 -23.34 -8.36 7.80
CA THR A 17 -24.24 -9.17 8.62
C THR A 17 -23.62 -10.52 8.95
N HIS A 18 -22.87 -11.11 8.01
CA HIS A 18 -22.17 -12.36 8.20
C HIS A 18 -21.07 -12.30 9.28
N LEU A 19 -20.40 -11.15 9.42
CA LEU A 19 -19.44 -10.94 10.51
C LEU A 19 -20.16 -10.88 11.88
N ILE A 20 -21.28 -10.18 11.96
CA ILE A 20 -22.10 -10.09 13.18
C ILE A 20 -22.51 -11.51 13.64
N GLU A 21 -23.04 -12.31 12.71
CA GLU A 21 -23.43 -13.69 12.98
C GLU A 21 -22.25 -14.55 13.44
N ALA A 22 -21.11 -14.44 12.75
CA ALA A 22 -19.92 -15.21 13.08
C ALA A 22 -19.38 -14.90 14.47
N ILE A 23 -19.33 -13.62 14.87
CA ILE A 23 -18.91 -13.21 16.24
C ILE A 23 -19.85 -13.83 17.30
N GLY A 24 -21.17 -13.87 17.03
CA GLY A 24 -22.14 -14.46 17.95
C GLY A 24 -22.00 -16.00 18.12
N GLN A 25 -21.39 -16.68 17.17
CA GLN A 25 -21.34 -18.13 17.11
C GLN A 25 -20.00 -18.75 17.47
N VAL A 26 -18.87 -18.03 17.25
CA VAL A 26 -17.54 -18.58 17.49
C VAL A 26 -17.26 -18.83 18.98
N GLN A 27 -16.40 -19.81 19.24
CA GLN A 27 -15.99 -20.17 20.60
C GLN A 27 -14.77 -19.35 21.07
N TYR A 28 -13.92 -18.92 20.14
CA TYR A 28 -12.68 -18.19 20.43
C TYR A 28 -12.52 -17.01 19.47
N VAL A 29 -12.09 -15.89 20.01
CA VAL A 29 -11.69 -14.71 19.24
C VAL A 29 -10.24 -14.38 19.61
N ALA A 30 -9.37 -14.36 18.60
CA ALA A 30 -8.03 -13.81 18.70
C ALA A 30 -8.12 -12.33 18.31
N ALA A 31 -8.12 -11.44 19.30
CA ALA A 31 -8.30 -10.00 19.12
C ALA A 31 -6.96 -9.27 19.32
N GLU A 32 -6.67 -8.30 18.44
CA GLU A 32 -5.49 -7.45 18.55
C GLU A 32 -5.58 -6.57 19.81
N ASP A 33 -6.62 -5.76 19.94
CA ASP A 33 -7.02 -5.11 21.20
C ASP A 33 -8.40 -5.60 21.64
N SER A 34 -8.43 -6.37 22.73
CA SER A 34 -9.67 -6.92 23.30
C SER A 34 -10.67 -5.83 23.72
N ARG A 35 -10.19 -4.63 24.06
CA ARG A 35 -11.05 -3.49 24.47
C ARG A 35 -11.73 -2.87 23.23
N LYS A 36 -10.99 -2.74 22.12
CA LYS A 36 -11.56 -2.27 20.84
C LYS A 36 -12.58 -3.27 20.31
N PHE A 37 -12.25 -4.57 20.35
CA PHE A 37 -13.19 -5.63 19.98
C PHE A 37 -14.47 -5.59 20.84
N ALA A 38 -14.35 -5.45 22.15
CA ALA A 38 -15.50 -5.34 23.05
C ALA A 38 -16.35 -4.09 22.77
N ARG A 39 -15.71 -2.95 22.47
CA ARG A 39 -16.40 -1.72 22.07
C ARG A 39 -17.19 -1.91 20.77
N LEU A 40 -16.59 -2.52 19.76
CA LEU A 40 -17.27 -2.83 18.50
C LEU A 40 -18.50 -3.72 18.74
N CYS A 41 -18.36 -4.78 19.54
CA CYS A 41 -19.49 -5.65 19.89
C CYS A 41 -20.61 -4.88 20.61
N GLN A 42 -20.25 -3.97 21.52
CA GLN A 42 -21.23 -3.13 22.23
C GLN A 42 -21.95 -2.17 21.27
N GLU A 43 -21.23 -1.51 20.39
CA GLU A 43 -21.77 -0.56 19.42
C GLU A 43 -22.73 -1.24 18.44
N LEU A 44 -22.41 -2.46 18.02
CA LEU A 44 -23.24 -3.26 17.12
C LEU A 44 -24.28 -4.12 17.85
N ASN A 45 -24.39 -4.02 19.18
CA ASN A 45 -25.27 -4.84 20.02
C ASN A 45 -25.06 -6.36 19.82
N ILE A 46 -23.83 -6.79 19.56
CA ILE A 46 -23.49 -8.20 19.38
C ILE A 46 -23.29 -8.87 20.74
N LYS A 47 -24.12 -9.89 21.03
CA LYS A 47 -23.92 -10.76 22.20
C LYS A 47 -23.10 -11.97 21.77
N HIS A 48 -21.98 -12.22 22.46
CA HIS A 48 -21.15 -13.39 22.21
C HIS A 48 -20.73 -14.06 23.52
N HIS A 49 -20.38 -15.34 23.43
CA HIS A 49 -19.85 -16.16 24.53
C HIS A 49 -18.40 -16.59 24.26
N ALA A 50 -17.77 -16.02 23.23
CA ALA A 50 -16.42 -16.35 22.84
C ALA A 50 -15.41 -16.02 23.93
N LYS A 51 -14.44 -16.92 24.14
CA LYS A 51 -13.23 -16.60 24.90
C LYS A 51 -12.32 -15.72 24.06
N VAL A 52 -12.09 -14.49 24.48
CA VAL A 52 -11.20 -13.55 23.81
C VAL A 52 -9.77 -13.80 24.25
N ILE A 53 -8.87 -13.99 23.28
CA ILE A 53 -7.42 -14.18 23.45
C ILE A 53 -6.73 -12.97 22.83
N SER A 54 -5.84 -12.31 23.56
CA SER A 54 -5.03 -11.22 23.05
C SER A 54 -4.03 -11.75 22.01
N PHE A 55 -4.03 -11.16 20.80
CA PHE A 55 -3.22 -11.60 19.67
C PHE A 55 -2.77 -10.38 18.84
N PHE A 56 -1.61 -9.82 19.14
CA PHE A 56 -1.04 -8.64 18.52
C PHE A 56 0.41 -8.92 18.06
N GLU A 57 1.00 -8.03 17.28
CA GLU A 57 2.33 -8.21 16.68
C GLU A 57 3.39 -8.64 17.72
N GLY A 58 3.37 -8.04 18.93
CA GLY A 58 4.35 -8.32 19.97
C GLY A 58 4.22 -9.71 20.63
N ASN A 59 3.06 -10.38 20.55
CA ASN A 59 2.83 -11.72 21.11
C ASN A 59 2.45 -12.77 20.07
N GLU A 60 2.36 -12.41 18.79
CA GLU A 60 1.90 -13.29 17.73
C GLU A 60 2.63 -14.64 17.77
N VAL A 61 3.97 -14.62 17.85
CA VAL A 61 4.80 -15.84 17.84
C VAL A 61 4.46 -16.77 18.99
N GLU A 62 4.28 -16.24 20.21
CA GLU A 62 3.96 -17.02 21.40
C GLU A 62 2.56 -17.63 21.33
N LYS A 63 1.64 -16.95 20.67
CA LYS A 63 0.23 -17.37 20.56
C LYS A 63 -0.07 -18.35 19.45
N ILE A 64 0.81 -18.51 18.46
CA ILE A 64 0.59 -19.41 17.33
C ILE A 64 0.29 -20.84 17.78
N ASP A 65 1.09 -21.39 18.71
CA ASP A 65 0.91 -22.76 19.17
C ASP A 65 -0.41 -22.94 19.92
N GLU A 66 -0.78 -22.01 20.81
CA GLU A 66 -2.07 -22.02 21.52
C GLU A 66 -3.24 -22.04 20.51
N LEU A 67 -3.25 -21.09 19.58
CA LEU A 67 -4.32 -20.95 18.60
C LEU A 67 -4.37 -22.14 17.63
N THR A 68 -3.22 -22.63 17.18
CA THR A 68 -3.14 -23.79 16.28
C THR A 68 -3.65 -25.06 16.96
N ASN A 69 -3.38 -25.25 18.25
CA ASN A 69 -3.88 -26.39 19.01
C ASN A 69 -5.41 -26.34 19.19
N LEU A 70 -5.99 -25.15 19.40
CA LEU A 70 -7.45 -24.95 19.39
C LEU A 70 -8.04 -25.36 18.03
N LEU A 71 -7.44 -24.92 16.94
CA LEU A 71 -7.87 -25.23 15.58
C LEU A 71 -7.78 -26.72 15.26
N LYS A 72 -6.69 -27.40 15.65
CA LYS A 72 -6.53 -28.86 15.54
C LYS A 72 -7.57 -29.63 16.37
N SER A 73 -8.00 -29.09 17.49
CA SER A 73 -9.08 -29.63 18.32
C SER A 73 -10.48 -29.29 17.78
N GLN A 74 -10.57 -28.92 16.50
CA GLN A 74 -11.82 -28.61 15.78
C GLN A 74 -12.62 -27.45 16.39
N LYS A 75 -11.94 -26.53 17.09
CA LYS A 75 -12.54 -25.29 17.55
C LYS A 75 -12.46 -24.23 16.46
N ASP A 76 -13.47 -23.38 16.40
CA ASP A 76 -13.47 -22.21 15.52
C ASP A 76 -12.80 -21.05 16.25
N VAL A 77 -11.82 -20.44 15.56
CA VAL A 77 -11.11 -19.25 16.03
C VAL A 77 -11.32 -18.14 15.01
N LEU A 78 -11.87 -17.02 15.45
CA LEU A 78 -12.04 -15.80 14.66
C LEU A 78 -10.89 -14.86 15.01
N VAL A 79 -10.18 -14.36 13.98
CA VAL A 79 -9.14 -13.33 14.14
C VAL A 79 -9.75 -11.98 13.84
N ALA A 80 -9.61 -11.05 14.78
CA ALA A 80 -10.13 -9.69 14.71
C ALA A 80 -8.98 -8.72 14.99
N THR A 81 -8.54 -7.99 13.98
CA THR A 81 -7.60 -6.86 14.11
C THR A 81 -8.33 -5.60 14.56
N ASP A 82 -7.62 -4.53 14.82
CA ASP A 82 -8.22 -3.27 15.27
C ASP A 82 -9.11 -2.64 14.20
N ALA A 83 -8.76 -2.84 12.92
CA ALA A 83 -9.50 -2.37 11.74
C ALA A 83 -9.10 -3.19 10.50
N GLY A 84 -9.90 -3.20 9.45
CA GLY A 84 -9.57 -3.82 8.18
C GLY A 84 -9.34 -5.32 8.23
N ALA A 85 -8.41 -5.84 7.44
CA ALA A 85 -8.21 -7.27 7.20
C ALA A 85 -7.00 -7.83 7.96
N PRO A 86 -7.16 -8.91 8.76
CA PRO A 86 -6.05 -9.57 9.42
C PRO A 86 -4.95 -9.99 8.45
N GLY A 87 -3.69 -9.73 8.82
CA GLY A 87 -2.51 -10.06 8.03
C GLY A 87 -2.13 -9.01 6.97
N ILE A 88 -2.87 -7.91 6.84
CA ILE A 88 -2.56 -6.79 5.93
C ILE A 88 -2.08 -5.61 6.77
N SER A 89 -0.79 -5.48 6.99
CA SER A 89 -0.12 -4.56 7.94
C SER A 89 -0.50 -4.77 9.41
N ASP A 90 -1.18 -5.86 9.70
CA ASP A 90 -1.70 -6.26 11.01
C ASP A 90 -1.27 -7.70 11.33
N PRO A 91 -1.39 -8.18 12.58
CA PRO A 91 -1.10 -9.57 12.93
C PRO A 91 -2.03 -10.54 12.19
N GLY A 92 -1.54 -11.77 11.97
CA GLY A 92 -2.35 -12.85 11.39
C GLY A 92 -1.66 -13.68 10.30
N TYR A 93 -0.73 -13.09 9.53
CA TYR A 93 -0.05 -13.83 8.45
C TYR A 93 0.61 -15.12 8.93
N ARG A 94 1.32 -15.07 10.05
CA ARG A 94 1.99 -16.27 10.61
C ARG A 94 0.98 -17.32 11.07
N LEU A 95 -0.15 -16.92 11.66
CA LEU A 95 -1.22 -17.82 12.06
C LEU A 95 -1.90 -18.45 10.84
N ILE A 96 -2.11 -17.71 9.76
CA ILE A 96 -2.59 -18.22 8.48
C ILE A 96 -1.66 -19.33 7.98
N ARG A 97 -0.36 -19.08 7.97
CA ARG A 97 0.65 -20.08 7.56
C ARG A 97 0.63 -21.32 8.43
N ALA A 98 0.56 -21.17 9.75
CA ALA A 98 0.48 -22.28 10.68
C ALA A 98 -0.81 -23.11 10.51
N ALA A 99 -1.94 -22.46 10.30
CA ALA A 99 -3.21 -23.12 10.03
C ALA A 99 -3.17 -23.95 8.73
N LEU A 100 -2.59 -23.40 7.66
CA LEU A 100 -2.40 -24.13 6.38
C LEU A 100 -1.49 -25.34 6.56
N GLN A 101 -0.37 -25.21 7.27
CA GLN A 101 0.52 -26.34 7.57
C GLN A 101 -0.16 -27.44 8.40
N ALA A 102 -1.12 -27.04 9.24
CA ALA A 102 -1.93 -27.98 10.05
C ALA A 102 -3.16 -28.52 9.30
N ASN A 103 -3.31 -28.25 7.99
CA ASN A 103 -4.48 -28.62 7.18
C ASN A 103 -5.82 -28.13 7.77
N VAL A 104 -5.81 -26.99 8.44
CA VAL A 104 -7.00 -26.35 8.99
C VAL A 104 -7.71 -25.55 7.90
N LYS A 105 -9.03 -25.69 7.81
CA LYS A 105 -9.85 -24.89 6.90
C LYS A 105 -9.80 -23.43 7.30
N ILE A 106 -9.52 -22.55 6.33
CA ILE A 106 -9.55 -21.10 6.48
C ILE A 106 -10.78 -20.54 5.77
N LYS A 107 -11.42 -19.55 6.40
CA LYS A 107 -12.51 -18.77 5.84
C LYS A 107 -12.19 -17.31 6.04
N VAL A 108 -12.42 -16.48 5.01
CA VAL A 108 -12.36 -15.03 5.12
C VAL A 108 -13.80 -14.51 5.12
N LEU A 109 -14.09 -13.59 6.01
CA LEU A 109 -15.28 -12.75 5.99
C LEU A 109 -14.87 -11.41 5.36
N PRO A 110 -15.17 -11.19 4.07
CA PRO A 110 -14.74 -9.98 3.38
C PRO A 110 -15.46 -8.76 3.96
N GLY A 111 -14.78 -7.62 3.91
CA GLY A 111 -15.30 -6.37 4.46
C GLY A 111 -14.46 -5.17 4.05
N PRO A 112 -14.54 -4.06 4.77
CA PRO A 112 -13.83 -2.82 4.49
C PRO A 112 -12.30 -3.00 4.41
N SER A 113 -11.66 -2.18 3.56
CA SER A 113 -10.22 -2.14 3.41
C SER A 113 -9.76 -0.71 3.14
N ALA A 114 -8.85 -0.19 3.96
CA ALA A 114 -8.28 1.14 3.78
C ALA A 114 -7.54 1.26 2.43
N VAL A 115 -6.92 0.17 1.94
CA VAL A 115 -6.20 0.13 0.66
C VAL A 115 -7.12 0.44 -0.51
N THR A 116 -8.20 -0.33 -0.67
CA THR A 116 -9.14 -0.14 -1.79
C THR A 116 -10.01 1.10 -1.61
N THR A 117 -10.35 1.48 -0.38
CA THR A 117 -11.09 2.70 -0.11
C THR A 117 -10.27 3.93 -0.51
N ALA A 118 -8.99 4.00 -0.11
CA ALA A 118 -8.10 5.08 -0.51
C ALA A 118 -7.88 5.13 -2.04
N LEU A 119 -7.72 3.98 -2.69
CA LEU A 119 -7.58 3.91 -4.13
C LEU A 119 -8.77 4.53 -4.85
N LEU A 120 -10.00 4.18 -4.43
CA LEU A 120 -11.22 4.75 -5.01
C LEU A 120 -11.34 6.25 -4.72
N LEU A 121 -11.03 6.68 -3.50
CA LEU A 121 -11.06 8.08 -3.10
C LEU A 121 -9.98 8.93 -3.80
N SER A 122 -8.87 8.34 -4.19
CA SER A 122 -7.77 9.06 -4.85
C SER A 122 -8.16 9.60 -6.22
N GLY A 123 -9.01 8.88 -6.97
CA GLY A 123 -9.33 9.18 -8.36
C GLY A 123 -8.21 8.82 -9.35
N LEU A 124 -7.14 8.16 -8.89
CA LEU A 124 -6.04 7.66 -9.72
C LEU A 124 -6.41 6.32 -10.40
N PRO A 125 -5.65 5.85 -11.42
CA PRO A 125 -5.93 4.60 -12.12
C PRO A 125 -6.05 3.41 -11.16
N THR A 126 -7.10 2.61 -11.33
CA THR A 126 -7.46 1.51 -10.42
C THR A 126 -7.24 0.11 -10.99
N ASP A 127 -6.94 0.02 -12.29
CA ASP A 127 -6.78 -1.24 -13.02
C ASP A 127 -5.56 -2.04 -12.58
N ARG A 128 -4.48 -1.35 -12.21
CA ARG A 128 -3.25 -1.95 -11.68
C ARG A 128 -2.72 -1.10 -10.54
N PHE A 129 -2.59 -1.69 -9.37
CA PHE A 129 -2.02 -1.03 -8.19
C PHE A 129 -1.15 -1.99 -7.38
N CYS A 130 -0.28 -1.44 -6.54
CA CYS A 130 0.49 -2.17 -5.54
C CYS A 130 0.28 -1.55 -4.17
N PHE A 131 0.24 -2.39 -3.14
CA PHE A 131 0.23 -1.97 -1.75
C PHE A 131 1.56 -2.33 -1.10
N GLU A 132 2.23 -1.33 -0.56
CA GLU A 132 3.61 -1.41 -0.11
C GLU A 132 3.77 -1.37 1.43
N GLY A 133 2.65 -1.38 2.16
CA GLY A 133 2.65 -1.32 3.64
C GLY A 133 3.08 0.03 4.18
N PHE A 134 3.99 0.05 5.18
CA PHE A 134 4.55 1.27 5.75
C PHE A 134 5.99 1.50 5.26
N PRO A 135 6.35 2.72 4.82
CA PRO A 135 7.73 3.06 4.51
C PRO A 135 8.66 2.85 5.71
N PRO A 136 9.92 2.49 5.49
CA PRO A 136 10.92 2.32 6.54
C PRO A 136 11.01 3.55 7.46
N ARG A 137 11.29 3.30 8.76
CA ARG A 137 11.35 4.38 9.76
C ARG A 137 12.58 5.27 9.62
N THR A 138 13.71 4.71 9.21
CA THR A 138 14.96 5.48 9.04
C THR A 138 15.00 6.17 7.69
N GLN A 139 15.46 7.40 7.64
CA GLN A 139 15.49 8.24 6.44
C GLN A 139 16.19 7.54 5.27
N GLY A 140 17.43 7.07 5.43
CA GLY A 140 18.16 6.46 4.32
C GLY A 140 17.52 5.18 3.76
N ALA A 141 16.84 4.36 4.63
CA ALA A 141 16.11 3.21 4.15
C ALA A 141 14.81 3.62 3.43
N ARG A 142 14.16 4.69 3.87
CA ARG A 142 12.95 5.24 3.26
C ARG A 142 13.25 5.89 1.90
N GLU A 143 14.31 6.67 1.79
CA GLU A 143 14.78 7.22 0.52
C GLU A 143 15.08 6.13 -0.51
N LYS A 144 15.78 5.07 -0.07
CA LYS A 144 16.05 3.92 -0.93
C LYS A 144 14.75 3.22 -1.36
N TRP A 145 13.82 3.02 -0.44
CA TRP A 145 12.53 2.38 -0.70
C TRP A 145 11.72 3.16 -1.75
N PHE A 146 11.63 4.49 -1.64
CA PHE A 146 11.00 5.32 -2.67
C PHE A 146 11.75 5.28 -4.01
N LYS A 147 13.08 5.27 -3.96
CA LYS A 147 13.89 5.17 -5.18
C LYS A 147 13.66 3.84 -5.93
N ASP A 148 13.50 2.74 -5.20
CA ASP A 148 13.21 1.44 -5.78
C ASP A 148 11.82 1.40 -6.45
N LEU A 149 10.89 2.26 -6.01
CA LEU A 149 9.53 2.43 -6.56
C LEU A 149 9.44 3.53 -7.64
N ALA A 150 10.52 4.26 -7.95
CA ALA A 150 10.46 5.43 -8.84
C ALA A 150 9.96 5.12 -10.26
N GLN A 151 10.17 3.89 -10.74
CA GLN A 151 9.76 3.39 -12.05
C GLN A 151 8.53 2.45 -11.98
N GLU A 152 7.85 2.38 -10.84
CA GLU A 152 6.64 1.56 -10.71
C GLU A 152 5.51 2.18 -11.52
N GLU A 153 5.01 1.46 -12.53
CA GLU A 153 3.94 1.92 -13.43
C GLU A 153 2.53 1.78 -12.83
N ARG A 154 2.38 0.94 -11.79
CA ARG A 154 1.11 0.76 -11.10
C ARG A 154 0.86 1.90 -10.12
N THR A 155 -0.38 2.21 -9.83
CA THR A 155 -0.72 3.09 -8.71
C THR A 155 -0.18 2.52 -7.40
N ILE A 156 0.61 3.30 -6.67
CA ILE A 156 1.29 2.91 -5.44
C ILE A 156 0.44 3.34 -4.24
N ILE A 157 0.21 2.43 -3.30
CA ILE A 157 -0.54 2.71 -2.08
C ILE A 157 0.32 2.33 -0.87
N PHE A 158 0.39 3.20 0.12
CA PHE A 158 1.09 2.90 1.37
C PHE A 158 0.44 3.61 2.57
N PHE A 159 0.63 3.06 3.75
CA PHE A 159 0.21 3.67 5.01
C PHE A 159 1.31 4.56 5.58
N GLU A 160 0.91 5.62 6.29
CA GLU A 160 1.89 6.45 6.98
C GLU A 160 1.37 6.96 8.32
N ALA A 161 2.28 7.15 9.26
CA ALA A 161 1.96 7.75 10.55
C ALA A 161 1.91 9.29 10.45
N PRO A 162 0.99 9.95 11.18
CA PRO A 162 0.80 11.39 11.10
C PRO A 162 2.09 12.20 11.31
N HIS A 163 2.89 11.80 12.30
CA HIS A 163 4.13 12.51 12.65
C HIS A 163 5.27 12.34 11.63
N ARG A 164 5.12 11.47 10.62
CA ARG A 164 6.11 11.17 9.58
C ARG A 164 5.72 11.65 8.19
N ILE A 165 4.46 12.06 8.00
CA ILE A 165 3.90 12.32 6.67
C ILE A 165 4.71 13.35 5.88
N VAL A 166 5.14 14.45 6.51
CA VAL A 166 5.91 15.51 5.84
C VAL A 166 7.25 14.99 5.34
N GLU A 167 7.96 14.23 6.18
CA GLU A 167 9.24 13.62 5.79
C GLU A 167 9.05 12.61 4.66
N SER A 168 8.06 11.72 4.78
CA SER A 168 7.79 10.71 3.76
C SER A 168 7.38 11.31 2.42
N LEU A 169 6.59 12.38 2.40
CA LEU A 169 6.23 13.08 1.17
C LEU A 169 7.44 13.79 0.53
N ASN A 170 8.35 14.38 1.32
CA ASN A 170 9.57 14.98 0.79
C ASN A 170 10.50 13.93 0.16
N ASP A 171 10.66 12.77 0.82
CA ASP A 171 11.48 11.67 0.28
C ASP A 171 10.83 11.08 -1.00
N ALA A 172 9.50 10.95 -1.02
CA ALA A 172 8.75 10.54 -2.21
C ALA A 172 8.93 11.54 -3.36
N ALA A 173 8.83 12.85 -3.10
CA ALA A 173 9.01 13.89 -4.11
C ALA A 173 10.47 13.93 -4.65
N THR A 174 11.45 13.60 -3.82
CA THR A 174 12.84 13.46 -4.25
C THR A 174 13.01 12.31 -5.24
N ALA A 175 12.27 11.21 -5.07
CA ALA A 175 12.36 10.04 -5.92
C ALA A 175 11.46 10.12 -7.17
N PHE A 176 10.26 10.67 -7.04
CA PHE A 176 9.21 10.65 -8.07
C PHE A 176 9.06 11.97 -8.83
N GLY A 177 9.62 13.06 -8.30
CA GLY A 177 9.39 14.43 -8.79
C GLY A 177 8.20 15.11 -8.09
N LEU A 178 8.23 16.44 -7.99
CA LEU A 178 7.19 17.25 -7.34
C LEU A 178 5.85 17.20 -8.10
N ASP A 179 5.88 17.00 -9.40
CA ASP A 179 4.71 17.03 -10.28
C ASP A 179 3.94 15.69 -10.31
N ARG A 180 4.46 14.62 -9.68
CA ARG A 180 3.78 13.33 -9.59
C ARG A 180 2.49 13.48 -8.80
N ASN A 181 1.36 13.08 -9.42
CA ASN A 181 0.06 13.15 -8.78
C ASN A 181 -0.07 12.15 -7.62
N GLY A 182 -0.89 12.53 -6.64
CA GLY A 182 -1.17 11.68 -5.49
C GLY A 182 -2.43 12.10 -4.73
N ALA A 183 -2.74 11.35 -3.71
CA ALA A 183 -3.79 11.67 -2.76
C ALA A 183 -3.40 11.24 -1.34
N ILE A 184 -3.79 12.05 -0.37
CA ILE A 184 -3.74 11.72 1.05
C ILE A 184 -5.17 11.48 1.51
N CYS A 185 -5.46 10.25 1.93
CA CYS A 185 -6.75 9.86 2.50
C CYS A 185 -6.58 9.68 4.00
N ARG A 186 -7.25 10.51 4.79
CA ARG A 186 -7.13 10.55 6.24
C ARG A 186 -8.46 10.22 6.90
N GLU A 187 -8.45 9.42 7.98
CA GLU A 187 -9.62 9.11 8.80
C GLU A 187 -10.82 8.61 7.97
N MET A 188 -10.56 7.79 6.96
CA MET A 188 -11.58 7.27 6.05
C MET A 188 -12.71 6.57 6.80
N SER A 189 -13.96 6.79 6.37
CA SER A 189 -15.18 6.26 7.01
C SER A 189 -15.39 6.77 8.45
N LYS A 190 -14.66 7.81 8.91
CA LYS A 190 -14.80 8.43 10.24
C LYS A 190 -15.33 9.85 10.14
N HIS A 191 -15.67 10.44 11.28
CA HIS A 191 -16.23 11.81 11.35
C HIS A 191 -15.29 12.86 10.74
N TYR A 192 -13.98 12.67 10.82
CA TYR A 192 -12.98 13.59 10.30
C TYR A 192 -12.34 13.11 9.00
N GLU A 193 -13.11 12.36 8.19
CA GLU A 193 -12.64 11.94 6.86
C GLU A 193 -12.23 13.16 6.03
N GLU A 194 -11.04 13.10 5.47
CA GLU A 194 -10.50 14.15 4.62
C GLU A 194 -9.65 13.54 3.51
N VAL A 195 -9.85 14.04 2.28
CA VAL A 195 -9.07 13.61 1.12
C VAL A 195 -8.48 14.83 0.44
N MET A 196 -7.16 14.91 0.42
CA MET A 196 -6.41 15.90 -0.34
C MET A 196 -5.83 15.26 -1.60
N ARG A 197 -6.12 15.85 -2.75
CA ARG A 197 -5.60 15.41 -4.07
C ARG A 197 -4.78 16.53 -4.68
N GLY A 198 -3.73 16.16 -5.39
CA GLY A 198 -2.85 17.11 -6.08
C GLY A 198 -1.52 16.45 -6.43
N ASN A 199 -0.57 17.26 -6.90
CA ASN A 199 0.79 16.77 -7.06
C ASN A 199 1.53 16.72 -5.72
N LEU A 200 2.68 16.04 -5.68
CA LEU A 200 3.44 15.87 -4.43
C LEU A 200 3.85 17.21 -3.80
N GLY A 201 4.12 18.25 -4.61
CA GLY A 201 4.41 19.58 -4.10
C GLY A 201 3.24 20.17 -3.32
N GLU A 202 2.03 20.10 -3.86
CA GLU A 202 0.80 20.56 -3.21
C GLU A 202 0.48 19.75 -1.95
N LEU A 203 0.67 18.43 -2.00
CA LEU A 203 0.46 17.54 -0.84
C LEU A 203 1.43 17.84 0.30
N ILE A 204 2.71 18.17 -0.01
CA ILE A 204 3.70 18.58 0.99
C ILE A 204 3.29 19.89 1.67
N GLU A 205 2.88 20.88 0.90
CA GLU A 205 2.47 22.17 1.46
C GLU A 205 1.21 22.03 2.33
N TRP A 206 0.24 21.22 1.90
CA TRP A 206 -0.93 20.89 2.72
C TRP A 206 -0.52 20.19 4.03
N ALA A 207 0.40 19.22 3.97
CA ALA A 207 0.86 18.49 5.14
C ALA A 207 1.63 19.37 6.14
N LYS A 208 2.32 20.42 5.67
CA LYS A 208 3.01 21.40 6.52
C LYS A 208 2.08 22.44 7.14
N SER A 209 0.89 22.66 6.54
CA SER A 209 0.00 23.77 6.92
C SER A 209 -0.76 23.56 8.22
N LYS A 210 -0.78 22.33 8.77
CA LYS A 210 -1.55 21.97 9.95
C LYS A 210 -0.99 20.74 10.67
N ASP A 211 -1.41 20.57 11.92
CA ASP A 211 -1.16 19.33 12.66
C ASP A 211 -2.06 18.21 12.13
N ILE A 212 -1.44 17.18 11.58
CA ILE A 212 -2.15 16.02 11.04
C ILE A 212 -2.26 14.95 12.12
N LEU A 213 -3.47 14.46 12.34
CA LEU A 213 -3.79 13.40 13.29
C LEU A 213 -4.60 12.30 12.61
N GLY A 214 -4.63 11.12 13.24
CA GLY A 214 -5.42 9.98 12.78
C GLY A 214 -4.66 9.05 11.83
N GLU A 215 -5.38 8.18 11.15
CA GLU A 215 -4.84 7.18 10.24
C GLU A 215 -4.77 7.73 8.82
N ILE A 216 -3.65 7.46 8.14
CA ILE A 216 -3.35 8.03 6.82
C ILE A 216 -3.01 6.91 5.84
N THR A 217 -3.65 6.97 4.68
CA THR A 217 -3.28 6.19 3.51
C THR A 217 -2.90 7.14 2.39
N ILE A 218 -1.75 6.93 1.79
CA ILE A 218 -1.23 7.73 0.67
C ILE A 218 -1.32 6.90 -0.60
N VAL A 219 -1.80 7.52 -1.67
CA VAL A 219 -1.91 6.94 -3.00
C VAL A 219 -1.12 7.81 -3.95
N ILE A 220 -0.19 7.23 -4.70
CA ILE A 220 0.65 7.93 -5.67
C ILE A 220 0.41 7.34 -7.05
N GLU A 221 0.30 8.20 -8.04
CA GLU A 221 0.20 7.80 -9.45
C GLU A 221 1.42 6.99 -9.89
N GLY A 222 1.19 5.95 -10.69
CA GLY A 222 2.25 5.15 -11.27
C GLY A 222 3.16 5.97 -12.20
N PHE A 223 4.36 5.48 -12.46
CA PHE A 223 5.25 6.06 -13.44
C PHE A 223 4.66 5.89 -14.86
N ASP A 224 4.56 6.99 -15.59
CA ASP A 224 4.22 6.97 -17.00
C ASP A 224 5.48 7.24 -17.83
N PRO A 225 6.05 6.23 -18.51
CA PRO A 225 7.21 6.43 -19.38
C PRO A 225 6.99 7.46 -20.49
N GLY A 226 5.74 7.66 -20.90
CA GLY A 226 5.37 8.61 -21.95
C GLY A 226 5.18 10.06 -21.48
N SER A 227 5.07 10.29 -20.16
CA SER A 227 4.83 11.62 -19.59
C SER A 227 6.09 12.47 -19.43
N ARG A 228 7.27 11.87 -19.46
CA ARG A 228 8.54 12.59 -19.37
C ARG A 228 8.86 13.17 -20.74
N GLU A 229 8.82 14.49 -20.87
CA GLU A 229 9.40 15.17 -22.01
C GLU A 229 10.92 15.00 -21.98
N TYR A 230 11.43 14.12 -22.84
CA TYR A 230 12.85 13.99 -23.08
C TYR A 230 13.23 14.97 -24.19
N ASP A 231 14.12 15.90 -23.89
CA ASP A 231 14.67 16.74 -24.95
C ASP A 231 15.65 15.93 -25.84
N GLN A 232 16.04 16.51 -26.97
CA GLN A 232 16.95 15.82 -27.88
C GLN A 232 18.31 15.52 -27.24
N ALA A 233 18.79 16.37 -26.35
CA ALA A 233 20.06 16.21 -25.65
C ALA A 233 20.00 15.02 -24.68
N ASP A 234 18.90 14.87 -23.92
CA ASP A 234 18.67 13.73 -23.05
C ASP A 234 18.71 12.41 -23.80
N LEU A 235 17.93 12.31 -24.90
CA LEU A 235 17.86 11.11 -25.74
C LEU A 235 19.23 10.74 -26.32
N ILE A 236 20.00 11.74 -26.78
CA ILE A 236 21.35 11.55 -27.31
C ILE A 236 22.28 11.00 -26.21
N GLN A 237 22.30 11.62 -25.03
CA GLN A 237 23.14 11.16 -23.94
C GLN A 237 22.81 9.75 -23.48
N MET A 238 21.53 9.39 -23.39
CA MET A 238 21.09 8.05 -23.03
C MET A 238 21.58 7.01 -24.04
N VAL A 239 21.45 7.27 -25.34
CA VAL A 239 21.94 6.37 -26.40
C VAL A 239 23.44 6.23 -26.35
N LEU A 240 24.20 7.36 -26.24
CA LEU A 240 25.66 7.33 -26.19
C LEU A 240 26.19 6.56 -24.97
N LYS A 241 25.50 6.62 -23.85
CA LYS A 241 25.84 5.85 -22.64
C LYS A 241 25.72 4.33 -22.87
N LEU A 242 24.68 3.88 -23.58
CA LEU A 242 24.52 2.46 -23.94
C LEU A 242 25.57 2.03 -24.96
N GLU A 243 25.88 2.85 -25.97
CA GLU A 243 26.96 2.59 -26.93
C GLU A 243 28.32 2.47 -26.22
N ALA A 244 28.60 3.32 -25.22
CA ALA A 244 29.83 3.25 -24.43
C ALA A 244 29.91 1.97 -23.59
N ASN A 245 28.78 1.35 -23.24
CA ASN A 245 28.68 0.07 -22.55
C ASN A 245 28.74 -1.14 -23.49
N GLY A 246 28.92 -0.90 -24.81
CA GLY A 246 29.10 -1.98 -25.82
C GLY A 246 27.84 -2.36 -26.59
N GLU A 247 26.72 -1.66 -26.37
CA GLU A 247 25.50 -1.92 -27.14
C GLU A 247 25.61 -1.35 -28.55
N GLY A 248 25.04 -2.07 -29.55
CA GLY A 248 24.95 -1.55 -30.91
C GLY A 248 23.97 -0.37 -30.99
N ARG A 249 24.27 0.63 -31.84
CA ARG A 249 23.43 1.84 -31.98
C ARG A 249 21.94 1.55 -32.22
N LYS A 250 21.64 0.56 -33.05
CA LYS A 250 20.24 0.19 -33.38
C LYS A 250 19.52 -0.39 -32.17
N GLU A 251 20.22 -1.22 -31.41
CA GLU A 251 19.77 -1.84 -30.17
C GLU A 251 19.61 -0.77 -29.08
N ALA A 252 20.57 0.14 -28.91
CA ALA A 252 20.53 1.24 -27.97
C ALA A 252 19.32 2.16 -28.23
N ILE A 253 19.08 2.55 -29.50
CA ILE A 253 17.90 3.34 -29.89
C ILE A 253 16.60 2.59 -29.55
N ALA A 254 16.53 1.28 -29.78
CA ALA A 254 15.34 0.50 -29.49
C ALA A 254 15.09 0.38 -27.97
N LEU A 255 16.15 0.24 -27.17
CA LEU A 255 16.07 0.21 -25.70
C LEU A 255 15.61 1.55 -25.15
N ILE A 256 16.23 2.66 -25.59
CA ILE A 256 15.85 4.01 -25.13
C ILE A 256 14.41 4.35 -25.56
N ALA A 257 13.99 4.02 -26.77
CA ALA A 257 12.61 4.22 -27.20
C ALA A 257 11.61 3.44 -26.33
N LYS A 258 11.97 2.22 -25.90
CA LYS A 258 11.16 1.42 -24.97
C LYS A 258 11.16 2.00 -23.55
N GLU A 259 12.31 2.44 -23.07
CA GLU A 259 12.48 2.99 -21.72
C GLU A 259 11.77 4.34 -21.55
N THR A 260 11.84 5.20 -22.59
CA THR A 260 11.31 6.56 -22.53
C THR A 260 9.88 6.72 -23.06
N GLY A 261 9.31 5.69 -23.69
CA GLY A 261 8.03 5.80 -24.40
C GLY A 261 8.09 6.62 -25.68
N VAL A 262 9.23 7.27 -25.99
CA VAL A 262 9.43 8.06 -27.21
C VAL A 262 9.54 7.14 -28.42
N SER A 263 8.95 7.53 -29.57
CA SER A 263 9.03 6.69 -30.75
C SER A 263 10.48 6.50 -31.22
N LYS A 264 10.81 5.28 -31.70
CA LYS A 264 12.14 4.96 -32.25
C LYS A 264 12.61 5.96 -33.30
N ARG A 265 11.68 6.54 -34.05
CA ARG A 265 11.96 7.54 -35.09
C ARG A 265 12.50 8.83 -34.46
N VAL A 266 11.89 9.32 -33.38
CA VAL A 266 12.31 10.54 -32.71
C VAL A 266 13.70 10.36 -32.08
N VAL A 267 13.97 9.21 -31.43
CA VAL A 267 15.30 8.91 -30.89
C VAL A 267 16.35 8.80 -32.00
N PHE A 268 16.00 8.19 -33.13
CA PHE A 268 16.86 8.08 -34.30
C PHE A 268 17.17 9.46 -34.91
N ASP A 269 16.16 10.30 -35.09
CA ASP A 269 16.29 11.65 -35.68
C ASP A 269 17.18 12.53 -34.76
N ALA A 270 17.07 12.43 -33.44
CA ALA A 270 17.95 13.08 -32.48
C ALA A 270 19.42 12.66 -32.66
N MET A 271 19.68 11.36 -32.81
CA MET A 271 21.05 10.84 -33.06
C MET A 271 21.62 11.25 -34.41
N VAL A 272 20.78 11.41 -35.44
CA VAL A 272 21.20 11.89 -36.77
C VAL A 272 21.58 13.37 -36.69
N ALA A 273 20.76 14.19 -36.02
CA ALA A 273 21.05 15.62 -35.81
C ALA A 273 22.38 15.82 -35.03
N HIS A 274 22.61 15.06 -34.01
CA HIS A 274 23.88 15.09 -33.25
C HIS A 274 25.10 14.80 -34.15
N LYS A 275 25.05 13.75 -34.94
CA LYS A 275 26.15 13.39 -35.87
C LYS A 275 26.40 14.43 -36.98
N SER A 276 25.37 15.21 -37.33
CA SER A 276 25.48 16.27 -38.33
C SER A 276 26.06 17.57 -37.74
N GLY A 277 25.88 17.81 -36.44
CA GLY A 277 26.44 18.96 -35.71
C GLY A 277 27.95 18.85 -35.37
N ASP A 278 28.49 17.63 -35.30
CA ASP A 278 29.92 17.37 -35.07
C ASP A 278 30.80 17.52 -36.33
N LYS A 279 30.23 17.98 -37.42
CA LYS A 279 30.94 18.17 -38.71
C LYS A 279 31.17 19.61 -39.12
N ILE A 280 31.22 20.58 -38.17
CA ILE A 280 31.64 21.96 -38.43
C ILE A 280 32.90 22.29 -37.60
#